data_4297b92a2165850aad65b70fb966fef6
#
_entry.id   4297b92a2165850aad65b70fb966fef6
#
_cell.length_a   1.000
_cell.length_b   1.000
_cell.length_c   1.000
_cell.angle_alpha   90.00
_cell.angle_beta   90.00
_cell.angle_gamma   90.00
#
_symmetry.space_group_name_H-M   'P 1'
#
loop_
_entity.id
_entity.type
_entity.pdbx_description
1 polymer ?
#
loop_
_entity_poly.entity_id
_entity_poly.type
_entity_poly.pdbx_seq_one_letter_code
_entity_poly.pdbx_strand_id
1 'polypeptide(L)'
;DDKGAALKTIFGDDKIYFPQTGESLGERMYMAIQRVLAKDYESCVLIGTDVPEIKQADLDYAFRLLDVHDVVLGPTHDGGYYLVGMKKPVREVFEKQTYSHASVLENTAKAAFEAGHTVGFARTLHDIDEKEDICKFRNRMRKNLALQKSETGRYLLKKQKISIIVPIYNEETTIESLQKQLIPLLDKCEILFVDGGSKDRTCLLY
;
A
#
# COMPACT_ATOMS: atom_id res chain seq x y z
N ASP A 1 10.57 -13.23 -15.08
CA ASP A 1 10.94 -11.82 -14.89
C ASP A 1 10.85 -11.11 -16.23
N ASP A 2 9.88 -10.22 -16.38
CA ASP A 2 9.63 -9.45 -17.60
C ASP A 2 10.57 -8.23 -17.75
N LYS A 3 11.66 -8.19 -16.97
CA LYS A 3 12.67 -7.11 -16.96
C LYS A 3 12.08 -5.72 -16.75
N GLY A 4 11.02 -5.61 -15.95
CA GLY A 4 10.37 -4.35 -15.62
C GLY A 4 9.30 -3.90 -16.62
N ALA A 5 8.89 -4.70 -17.60
CA ALA A 5 7.86 -4.35 -18.56
C ALA A 5 6.51 -4.02 -17.87
N ALA A 6 6.12 -4.79 -16.85
CA ALA A 6 4.94 -4.52 -16.06
C ALA A 6 5.03 -3.17 -15.32
N LEU A 7 6.19 -2.82 -14.76
CA LEU A 7 6.41 -1.53 -14.10
C LEU A 7 6.28 -0.36 -15.10
N LYS A 8 6.84 -0.51 -16.30
CA LYS A 8 6.71 0.50 -17.36
C LYS A 8 5.26 0.70 -17.79
N THR A 9 4.50 -0.36 -17.88
CA THR A 9 3.06 -0.29 -18.18
C THR A 9 2.28 0.48 -17.11
N ILE A 10 2.68 0.36 -15.84
CA ILE A 10 1.99 1.01 -14.71
C ILE A 10 2.47 2.46 -14.51
N PHE A 11 3.78 2.70 -14.56
CA PHE A 11 4.40 3.98 -14.18
C PHE A 11 4.91 4.81 -15.37
N GLY A 12 4.80 4.30 -16.60
CA GLY A 12 5.25 4.97 -17.81
C GLY A 12 6.70 4.70 -18.19
N ASP A 13 7.06 5.03 -19.42
CA ASP A 13 8.40 4.83 -19.98
C ASP A 13 9.38 5.99 -19.67
N ASP A 14 8.87 7.09 -19.15
CA ASP A 14 9.65 8.29 -18.79
C ASP A 14 10.44 8.15 -17.48
N LYS A 15 10.32 7.02 -16.81
CA LYS A 15 11.01 6.71 -15.55
C LYS A 15 12.27 5.86 -15.80
N ILE A 16 13.23 5.96 -14.89
CA ILE A 16 14.43 5.13 -14.91
C ILE A 16 14.17 3.86 -14.11
N TYR A 17 14.29 2.72 -14.76
CA TYR A 17 14.14 1.40 -14.16
C TYR A 17 15.49 0.68 -14.10
N PHE A 18 15.78 0.09 -12.96
CA PHE A 18 16.94 -0.78 -12.81
C PHE A 18 16.65 -1.91 -11.82
N PRO A 19 17.25 -3.09 -12.01
CA PRO A 19 17.07 -4.20 -11.09
C PRO A 19 17.71 -3.90 -9.74
N GLN A 20 17.09 -4.39 -8.69
CA GLN A 20 17.72 -4.39 -7.37
C GLN A 20 18.90 -5.33 -7.35
N THR A 21 19.95 -4.94 -6.62
CA THR A 21 21.15 -5.74 -6.39
C THR A 21 21.41 -5.82 -4.89
N GLY A 22 21.91 -6.94 -4.40
CA GLY A 22 22.17 -7.22 -2.99
C GLY A 22 21.44 -8.47 -2.50
N GLU A 23 21.98 -9.10 -1.48
CA GLU A 23 21.48 -10.36 -0.91
C GLU A 23 20.38 -10.12 0.13
N SER A 24 20.54 -9.09 0.96
CA SER A 24 19.55 -8.69 1.97
C SER A 24 18.72 -7.48 1.54
N LEU A 25 17.60 -7.24 2.23
CA LEU A 25 16.78 -6.04 2.01
C LEU A 25 17.56 -4.75 2.28
N GLY A 26 18.32 -4.70 3.37
CA GLY A 26 19.17 -3.55 3.71
C GLY A 26 20.22 -3.27 2.64
N GLU A 27 20.87 -4.31 2.15
CA GLU A 27 21.87 -4.17 1.08
C GLU A 27 21.24 -3.65 -0.22
N ARG A 28 20.04 -4.16 -0.59
CA ARG A 28 19.31 -3.68 -1.77
C ARG A 28 18.95 -2.19 -1.66
N MET A 29 18.49 -1.76 -0.49
CA MET A 29 18.20 -0.35 -0.23
C MET A 29 19.46 0.51 -0.31
N TYR A 30 20.55 0.08 0.33
CA TYR A 30 21.83 0.78 0.29
C TYR A 30 22.35 0.93 -1.14
N MET A 31 22.38 -0.17 -1.91
CA MET A 31 22.86 -0.18 -3.30
C MET A 31 22.00 0.70 -4.22
N ALA A 32 20.69 0.74 -3.99
CA ALA A 32 19.79 1.61 -4.73
C ALA A 32 20.12 3.09 -4.50
N ILE A 33 20.27 3.49 -3.24
CA ILE A 33 20.62 4.86 -2.87
C ILE A 33 22.02 5.24 -3.39
N GLN A 34 23.00 4.36 -3.18
CA GLN A 34 24.37 4.58 -3.67
C GLN A 34 24.39 4.80 -5.19
N ARG A 35 23.63 3.99 -5.94
CA ARG A 35 23.53 4.09 -7.40
C ARG A 35 22.93 5.42 -7.85
N VAL A 36 21.95 5.94 -7.13
CA VAL A 36 21.33 7.24 -7.45
C VAL A 36 22.31 8.36 -7.14
N LEU A 37 22.88 8.39 -5.95
CA LEU A 37 23.83 9.44 -5.54
C LEU A 37 25.11 9.46 -6.37
N ALA A 38 25.54 8.31 -6.93
CA ALA A 38 26.67 8.23 -7.86
C ALA A 38 26.40 8.92 -9.21
N LYS A 39 25.18 9.41 -9.45
CA LYS A 39 24.80 10.18 -10.66
C LYS A 39 24.70 11.68 -10.40
N ASP A 40 25.43 12.19 -9.43
CA ASP A 40 25.51 13.60 -9.05
C ASP A 40 24.19 14.21 -8.54
N TYR A 41 23.27 13.38 -8.04
CA TYR A 41 22.13 13.88 -7.27
C TYR A 41 22.58 14.32 -5.88
N GLU A 42 22.13 15.48 -5.42
CA GLU A 42 22.48 16.05 -4.10
C GLU A 42 21.89 15.26 -2.94
N SER A 43 20.75 14.61 -3.15
CA SER A 43 20.07 13.80 -2.15
C SER A 43 19.21 12.73 -2.81
N CYS A 44 18.92 11.67 -2.06
CA CYS A 44 18.08 10.58 -2.50
C CYS A 44 17.09 10.22 -1.38
N VAL A 45 15.85 9.98 -1.76
CA VAL A 45 14.81 9.44 -0.89
C VAL A 45 14.29 8.14 -1.50
N LEU A 46 14.36 7.06 -0.74
CA LEU A 46 13.78 5.78 -1.08
C LEU A 46 12.49 5.60 -0.29
N ILE A 47 11.41 5.14 -0.94
CA ILE A 47 10.11 4.92 -0.32
C ILE A 47 9.60 3.50 -0.57
N GLY A 48 8.83 2.97 0.39
CA GLY A 48 7.99 1.79 0.23
C GLY A 48 6.80 2.08 -0.69
N THR A 49 6.21 1.05 -1.23
CA THR A 49 5.03 1.13 -2.13
C THR A 49 3.73 0.76 -1.43
N ASP A 50 3.79 0.40 -0.19
CA ASP A 50 2.72 -0.11 0.69
C ASP A 50 2.05 0.98 1.55
N VAL A 51 2.39 2.25 1.33
CA VAL A 51 1.88 3.40 2.07
C VAL A 51 0.97 4.27 1.19
N PRO A 52 -0.32 3.93 1.06
CA PRO A 52 -1.25 4.60 0.14
C PRO A 52 -1.62 6.02 0.56
N GLU A 53 -1.24 6.46 1.74
CA GLU A 53 -1.53 7.80 2.28
C GLU A 53 -0.40 8.80 2.04
N ILE A 54 0.71 8.38 1.43
CA ILE A 54 1.83 9.27 1.11
C ILE A 54 1.40 10.35 0.11
N LYS A 55 1.87 11.57 0.31
CA LYS A 55 1.58 12.74 -0.52
C LYS A 55 2.86 13.42 -0.96
N GLN A 56 2.79 14.20 -2.03
CA GLN A 56 3.90 15.04 -2.47
C GLN A 56 4.48 15.89 -1.33
N ALA A 57 3.62 16.49 -0.49
CA ALA A 57 4.04 17.29 0.64
C ALA A 57 4.90 16.53 1.67
N ASP A 58 4.72 15.21 1.80
CA ASP A 58 5.53 14.37 2.69
C ASP A 58 6.93 14.19 2.12
N LEU A 59 7.05 14.04 0.79
CA LEU A 59 8.33 13.97 0.10
C LEU A 59 9.05 15.32 0.13
N ASP A 60 8.35 16.40 -0.15
CA ASP A 60 8.90 17.77 -0.07
C ASP A 60 9.41 18.07 1.36
N TYR A 61 8.70 17.58 2.36
CA TYR A 61 9.14 17.73 3.76
C TYR A 61 10.39 16.90 4.05
N ALA A 62 10.45 15.66 3.55
CA ALA A 62 11.64 14.82 3.70
C ALA A 62 12.89 15.46 3.06
N PHE A 63 12.76 16.05 1.85
CA PHE A 63 13.86 16.77 1.22
C PHE A 63 14.28 18.00 2.02
N ARG A 64 13.34 18.80 2.56
CA ARG A 64 13.70 19.93 3.46
C ARG A 64 14.41 19.47 4.74
N LEU A 65 14.04 18.32 5.29
CA LEU A 65 14.76 17.76 6.43
C LEU A 65 16.20 17.38 6.07
N LEU A 66 16.44 16.93 4.83
CA LEU A 66 17.80 16.65 4.33
C LEU A 66 18.66 17.89 4.20
N ASP A 67 18.09 19.11 4.16
CA ASP A 67 18.91 20.34 4.18
C ASP A 67 19.72 20.45 5.49
N VAL A 68 19.17 19.96 6.61
CA VAL A 68 19.74 20.11 7.95
C VAL A 68 20.10 18.79 8.64
N HIS A 69 19.74 17.63 8.07
CA HIS A 69 20.08 16.31 8.58
C HIS A 69 20.81 15.47 7.54
N ASP A 70 21.59 14.50 8.00
CA ASP A 70 22.33 13.58 7.13
C ASP A 70 21.45 12.43 6.66
N VAL A 71 20.56 11.95 7.54
CA VAL A 71 19.61 10.87 7.31
C VAL A 71 18.21 11.34 7.69
N VAL A 72 17.23 10.98 6.89
CA VAL A 72 15.80 11.21 7.18
C VAL A 72 15.05 9.88 7.15
N LEU A 73 14.25 9.63 8.17
CA LEU A 73 13.39 8.46 8.27
C LEU A 73 11.92 8.89 8.30
N GLY A 74 11.07 8.19 7.57
CA GLY A 74 9.62 8.35 7.62
C GLY A 74 9.00 7.16 8.39
N PRO A 75 8.62 7.34 9.66
CA PRO A 75 8.15 6.25 10.50
C PRO A 75 6.84 5.64 10.01
N THR A 76 6.64 4.34 10.29
CA THR A 76 5.34 3.68 10.25
C THR A 76 4.81 3.40 11.66
N HIS A 77 3.51 3.17 11.79
CA HIS A 77 2.89 2.97 13.10
C HIS A 77 3.21 1.61 13.73
N ASP A 78 3.72 0.67 12.97
CA ASP A 78 4.16 -0.65 13.40
C ASP A 78 5.59 -0.67 13.97
N GLY A 79 6.32 0.48 13.89
CA GLY A 79 7.71 0.62 14.36
C GLY A 79 8.76 0.42 13.26
N GLY A 80 8.33 0.31 12.00
CA GLY A 80 9.16 0.37 10.81
C GLY A 80 9.35 1.79 10.26
N TYR A 81 9.76 1.87 9.01
CA TYR A 81 9.79 3.13 8.26
C TYR A 81 9.44 2.90 6.79
N TYR A 82 8.63 3.78 6.24
CA TYR A 82 8.24 3.77 4.82
C TYR A 82 9.18 4.59 3.94
N LEU A 83 10.04 5.42 4.55
CA LEU A 83 10.92 6.34 3.84
C LEU A 83 12.28 6.37 4.52
N VAL A 84 13.33 6.31 3.72
CA VAL A 84 14.71 6.61 4.12
C VAL A 84 15.35 7.53 3.08
N GLY A 85 15.88 8.66 3.55
CA GLY A 85 16.56 9.65 2.71
C GLY A 85 17.95 9.99 3.23
N MET A 86 18.88 10.33 2.33
CA MET A 86 20.23 10.75 2.68
C MET A 86 20.91 11.54 1.55
N LYS A 87 21.94 12.33 1.91
CA LYS A 87 22.80 13.08 0.99
C LYS A 87 24.05 12.30 0.58
N LYS A 88 24.50 11.41 1.44
CA LYS A 88 25.63 10.51 1.19
C LYS A 88 25.22 9.11 1.61
N PRO A 89 25.69 8.05 0.92
CA PRO A 89 25.36 6.69 1.33
C PRO A 89 25.90 6.39 2.74
N VAL A 90 25.00 6.16 3.69
CA VAL A 90 25.32 5.79 5.08
C VAL A 90 25.01 4.31 5.23
N ARG A 91 26.04 3.49 5.21
CA ARG A 91 25.92 2.03 5.17
C ARG A 91 25.40 1.46 6.48
N GLU A 92 25.79 2.07 7.60
CA GLU A 92 25.45 1.68 8.96
C GLU A 92 23.93 1.65 9.22
N VAL A 93 23.20 2.48 8.50
CA VAL A 93 21.70 2.54 8.54
C VAL A 93 21.08 1.20 8.13
N PHE A 94 21.74 0.45 7.26
CA PHE A 94 21.24 -0.78 6.68
C PHE A 94 21.93 -2.04 7.17
N GLU A 95 23.13 -1.91 7.73
CA GLU A 95 23.90 -3.04 8.21
C GLU A 95 23.33 -3.62 9.52
N LYS A 96 23.38 -4.94 9.61
CA LYS A 96 22.96 -5.69 10.82
C LYS A 96 21.49 -5.42 11.25
N GLN A 97 20.68 -4.87 10.34
CA GLN A 97 19.27 -4.67 10.59
C GLN A 97 18.52 -5.99 10.37
N THR A 98 17.67 -6.32 11.34
CA THR A 98 16.63 -7.33 11.15
C THR A 98 15.35 -6.57 10.86
N TYR A 99 14.73 -6.84 9.71
CA TYR A 99 13.49 -6.19 9.30
C TYR A 99 12.26 -6.96 9.78
N SER A 100 11.08 -6.36 9.63
CA SER A 100 9.78 -6.95 10.02
C SER A 100 9.59 -7.13 11.53
N HIS A 101 10.03 -6.14 12.32
CA HIS A 101 9.72 -6.06 13.74
C HIS A 101 9.64 -4.59 14.22
N ALA A 102 8.95 -4.38 15.35
CA ALA A 102 8.60 -3.05 15.85
C ALA A 102 9.77 -2.14 16.28
N SER A 103 11.00 -2.63 16.29
CA SER A 103 12.20 -1.84 16.68
C SER A 103 13.07 -1.44 15.48
N VAL A 104 12.64 -1.68 14.26
CA VAL A 104 13.44 -1.38 13.06
C VAL A 104 13.79 0.10 12.98
N LEU A 105 12.80 0.98 13.17
CA LEU A 105 13.00 2.43 13.15
C LEU A 105 14.02 2.88 14.21
N GLU A 106 13.86 2.41 15.45
CA GLU A 106 14.72 2.77 16.57
C GLU A 106 16.16 2.30 16.33
N ASN A 107 16.34 1.04 15.93
CA ASN A 107 17.65 0.47 15.63
C ASN A 107 18.34 1.20 14.48
N THR A 108 17.60 1.54 13.43
CA THR A 108 18.11 2.28 12.27
C THR A 108 18.55 3.69 12.65
N ALA A 109 17.73 4.42 13.41
CA ALA A 109 18.08 5.75 13.90
C ALA A 109 19.29 5.72 14.83
N LYS A 110 19.36 4.73 15.72
CA LYS A 110 20.48 4.52 16.63
C LYS A 110 21.78 4.23 15.85
N ALA A 111 21.74 3.36 14.85
CA ALA A 111 22.89 3.04 14.02
C ALA A 111 23.45 4.27 13.29
N ALA A 112 22.55 5.11 12.75
CA ALA A 112 22.94 6.38 12.14
C ALA A 112 23.61 7.32 13.15
N PHE A 113 23.01 7.46 14.34
CA PHE A 113 23.53 8.32 15.41
C PHE A 113 24.89 7.84 15.92
N GLU A 114 25.08 6.53 16.14
CA GLU A 114 26.34 5.93 16.56
C GLU A 114 27.46 6.09 15.53
N ALA A 115 27.09 6.17 14.23
CA ALA A 115 27.99 6.50 13.14
C ALA A 115 28.29 8.01 12.98
N GLY A 116 27.76 8.85 13.88
CA GLY A 116 28.01 10.30 13.90
C GLY A 116 27.11 11.11 12.97
N HIS A 117 26.00 10.53 12.49
CA HIS A 117 25.06 11.21 11.59
C HIS A 117 23.86 11.78 12.34
N THR A 118 23.38 12.93 11.87
CA THR A 118 22.13 13.54 12.33
C THR A 118 20.92 12.90 11.66
N VAL A 119 19.84 12.67 12.44
CA VAL A 119 18.63 12.01 11.95
C VAL A 119 17.43 12.93 12.08
N GLY A 120 16.72 13.16 10.97
CA GLY A 120 15.43 13.83 10.93
C GLY A 120 14.28 12.83 10.75
N PHE A 121 13.09 13.17 11.26
CA PHE A 121 11.91 12.32 11.13
C PHE A 121 10.83 13.04 10.32
N ALA A 122 10.38 12.40 9.24
CA ALA A 122 9.21 12.82 8.49
C ALA A 122 7.92 12.42 9.21
N ARG A 123 6.77 12.71 8.61
CA ARG A 123 5.47 12.38 9.19
C ARG A 123 5.29 10.86 9.30
N THR A 124 4.77 10.39 10.45
CA THR A 124 4.39 8.98 10.61
C THR A 124 3.17 8.65 9.76
N LEU A 125 3.23 7.55 9.01
CA LEU A 125 2.17 7.05 8.15
C LEU A 125 1.79 5.61 8.51
N HIS A 126 0.72 5.12 7.88
CA HIS A 126 0.31 3.73 7.97
C HIS A 126 0.70 3.00 6.69
N ASP A 127 1.35 1.89 6.84
CA ASP A 127 1.57 0.87 5.83
C ASP A 127 0.39 -0.12 5.75
N ILE A 128 0.39 -0.93 4.72
CA ILE A 128 -0.58 -2.01 4.53
C ILE A 128 0.20 -3.29 4.26
N ASP A 129 0.48 -4.03 5.32
CA ASP A 129 1.19 -5.30 5.25
C ASP A 129 0.22 -6.48 5.35
N GLU A 130 -0.80 -6.35 6.19
CA GLU A 130 -1.72 -7.43 6.50
C GLU A 130 -3.17 -7.07 6.15
N LYS A 131 -4.04 -8.08 6.19
CA LYS A 131 -5.48 -7.94 5.92
C LYS A 131 -6.15 -6.97 6.89
N GLU A 132 -5.72 -6.95 8.13
CA GLU A 132 -6.20 -6.06 9.18
C GLU A 132 -5.92 -4.59 8.86
N ASP A 133 -4.80 -4.28 8.22
CA ASP A 133 -4.45 -2.91 7.84
C ASP A 133 -5.35 -2.39 6.72
N ILE A 134 -5.79 -3.27 5.82
CA ILE A 134 -6.84 -2.94 4.84
C ILE A 134 -8.13 -2.54 5.55
N CYS A 135 -8.52 -3.24 6.61
CA CYS A 135 -9.71 -2.90 7.38
C CYS A 135 -9.57 -1.54 8.09
N LYS A 136 -8.40 -1.28 8.68
CA LYS A 136 -8.07 0.02 9.29
C LYS A 136 -8.07 1.14 8.24
N PHE A 137 -7.47 0.91 7.07
CA PHE A 137 -7.47 1.86 5.96
C PHE A 137 -8.88 2.17 5.46
N ARG A 138 -9.75 1.17 5.29
CA ARG A 138 -11.16 1.37 4.94
C ARG A 138 -11.90 2.24 5.96
N ASN A 139 -11.63 2.08 7.24
CA ASN A 139 -12.22 2.91 8.28
C ASN A 139 -11.75 4.37 8.19
N ARG A 140 -10.46 4.61 7.88
CA ARG A 140 -9.95 5.97 7.63
C ARG A 140 -10.56 6.57 6.36
N MET A 141 -10.72 5.79 5.29
CA MET A 141 -11.37 6.21 4.05
C MET A 141 -12.79 6.73 4.26
N ARG A 142 -13.59 6.11 5.13
CA ARG A 142 -14.98 6.53 5.40
C ARG A 142 -15.09 7.99 5.83
N LYS A 143 -14.04 8.52 6.46
CA LYS A 143 -13.98 9.89 7.00
C LYS A 143 -13.10 10.83 6.15
N ASN A 144 -12.53 10.34 5.06
CA ASN A 144 -11.56 11.09 4.26
C ASN A 144 -11.80 10.91 2.76
N LEU A 145 -12.44 11.92 2.15
CA LEU A 145 -12.79 11.92 0.73
C LEU A 145 -11.55 11.83 -0.20
N ALA A 146 -10.40 12.37 0.23
CA ALA A 146 -9.17 12.30 -0.55
C ALA A 146 -8.67 10.85 -0.65
N LEU A 147 -8.76 10.09 0.44
CA LEU A 147 -8.41 8.66 0.42
C LEU A 147 -9.38 7.83 -0.45
N GLN A 148 -10.66 8.16 -0.45
CA GLN A 148 -11.64 7.50 -1.34
C GLN A 148 -11.33 7.73 -2.82
N LYS A 149 -10.80 8.90 -3.17
CA LYS A 149 -10.42 9.28 -4.53
C LYS A 149 -9.02 8.79 -4.94
N SER A 150 -8.21 8.30 -4.01
CA SER A 150 -6.91 7.69 -4.33
C SER A 150 -7.09 6.41 -5.16
N GLU A 151 -6.05 5.99 -5.87
CA GLU A 151 -6.12 4.75 -6.66
C GLU A 151 -6.39 3.53 -5.78
N THR A 152 -5.73 3.44 -4.62
CA THR A 152 -5.99 2.39 -3.62
C THR A 152 -7.43 2.43 -3.13
N GLY A 153 -7.94 3.64 -2.82
CA GLY A 153 -9.32 3.83 -2.39
C GLY A 153 -10.32 3.37 -3.45
N ARG A 154 -10.15 3.80 -4.69
CA ARG A 154 -11.00 3.36 -5.81
C ARG A 154 -10.95 1.86 -6.01
N TYR A 155 -9.75 1.25 -5.94
CA TYR A 155 -9.59 -0.19 -6.07
C TYR A 155 -10.35 -0.94 -4.97
N LEU A 156 -10.22 -0.51 -3.73
CA LEU A 156 -10.90 -1.14 -2.59
C LEU A 156 -12.42 -0.94 -2.62
N LEU A 157 -12.90 0.19 -3.13
CA LEU A 157 -14.33 0.43 -3.34
C LEU A 157 -14.91 -0.44 -4.46
N LYS A 158 -14.16 -0.62 -5.56
CA LYS A 158 -14.57 -1.50 -6.67
C LYS A 158 -14.62 -2.98 -6.29
N LYS A 159 -13.76 -3.43 -5.37
CA LYS A 159 -13.69 -4.84 -4.93
C LYS A 159 -14.66 -5.21 -3.83
N GLN A 160 -15.50 -4.30 -3.36
CA GLN A 160 -16.63 -4.67 -2.47
C GLN A 160 -17.78 -5.23 -3.29
N LYS A 161 -17.56 -6.29 -4.06
CA LYS A 161 -18.67 -7.16 -4.47
C LYS A 161 -18.97 -8.07 -3.28
N ILE A 162 -19.95 -7.69 -2.53
CA ILE A 162 -20.62 -8.60 -1.60
C ILE A 162 -21.50 -9.47 -2.50
N SER A 163 -21.33 -10.79 -2.44
CA SER A 163 -22.27 -11.72 -3.08
C SER A 163 -23.27 -12.20 -2.05
N ILE A 164 -24.53 -12.00 -2.34
CA ILE A 164 -25.63 -12.58 -1.58
C ILE A 164 -26.05 -13.85 -2.30
N ILE A 165 -25.87 -15.00 -1.66
CA ILE A 165 -26.34 -16.28 -2.18
C ILE A 165 -27.76 -16.50 -1.64
N VAL A 166 -28.72 -16.65 -2.55
CA VAL A 166 -30.12 -16.91 -2.23
C VAL A 166 -30.45 -18.32 -2.69
N PRO A 167 -30.47 -19.29 -1.79
CA PRO A 167 -30.95 -20.62 -2.14
C PRO A 167 -32.48 -20.56 -2.34
N ILE A 168 -32.96 -21.16 -3.42
CA ILE A 168 -34.38 -21.21 -3.77
C ILE A 168 -34.79 -22.65 -4.07
N TYR A 169 -36.02 -22.98 -3.69
CA TYR A 169 -36.64 -24.29 -4.00
C TYR A 169 -38.16 -24.20 -3.94
N ASN A 170 -38.83 -24.32 -5.08
CA ASN A 170 -40.29 -24.22 -5.22
C ASN A 170 -40.86 -22.91 -4.65
N GLU A 171 -40.30 -21.77 -5.08
CA GLU A 171 -40.65 -20.42 -4.60
C GLU A 171 -41.47 -19.61 -5.64
N GLU A 172 -42.22 -20.28 -6.54
CA GLU A 172 -43.01 -19.64 -7.61
C GLU A 172 -43.87 -18.47 -7.10
N THR A 173 -44.39 -18.55 -5.90
CA THR A 173 -45.30 -17.54 -5.34
C THR A 173 -44.58 -16.38 -4.65
N THR A 174 -43.33 -16.55 -4.23
CA THR A 174 -42.59 -15.59 -3.40
C THR A 174 -41.41 -14.95 -4.12
N ILE A 175 -40.88 -15.58 -5.16
CA ILE A 175 -39.62 -15.16 -5.83
C ILE A 175 -39.71 -13.76 -6.41
N GLU A 176 -40.80 -13.34 -7.03
CA GLU A 176 -40.99 -12.00 -7.58
C GLU A 176 -40.95 -10.91 -6.49
N SER A 177 -41.57 -11.20 -5.32
CA SER A 177 -41.57 -10.29 -4.19
C SER A 177 -40.14 -10.13 -3.63
N LEU A 178 -39.41 -11.24 -3.51
CA LEU A 178 -38.03 -11.26 -3.07
C LEU A 178 -37.13 -10.47 -4.02
N GLN A 179 -37.25 -10.66 -5.33
CA GLN A 179 -36.52 -9.91 -6.33
C GLN A 179 -36.71 -8.39 -6.16
N LYS A 180 -37.94 -7.93 -5.99
CA LYS A 180 -38.25 -6.50 -5.79
C LYS A 180 -37.58 -5.93 -4.55
N GLN A 181 -37.44 -6.74 -3.47
CA GLN A 181 -36.73 -6.33 -2.26
C GLN A 181 -35.22 -6.29 -2.44
N LEU A 182 -34.65 -7.11 -3.33
CA LEU A 182 -33.23 -7.20 -3.58
C LEU A 182 -32.72 -6.18 -4.62
N ILE A 183 -33.59 -5.65 -5.49
CA ILE A 183 -33.23 -4.64 -6.50
C ILE A 183 -32.42 -3.46 -5.92
N PRO A 184 -32.77 -2.84 -4.77
CA PRO A 184 -32.01 -1.74 -4.20
C PRO A 184 -30.59 -2.12 -3.76
N LEU A 185 -30.26 -3.39 -3.70
CA LEU A 185 -28.95 -3.89 -3.30
C LEU A 185 -28.01 -4.17 -4.49
N LEU A 186 -28.54 -4.19 -5.73
CA LEU A 186 -27.76 -4.52 -6.94
C LEU A 186 -26.57 -3.58 -7.17
N ASP A 187 -26.67 -2.33 -6.75
CA ASP A 187 -25.55 -1.38 -6.83
C ASP A 187 -24.42 -1.68 -5.83
N LYS A 188 -24.71 -2.49 -4.80
CA LYS A 188 -23.81 -2.75 -3.67
C LYS A 188 -23.29 -4.19 -3.62
N CYS A 189 -24.02 -5.13 -4.19
CA CYS A 189 -23.70 -6.55 -4.14
C CYS A 189 -24.13 -7.28 -5.40
N GLU A 190 -23.49 -8.42 -5.64
CA GLU A 190 -23.93 -9.42 -6.59
C GLU A 190 -24.96 -10.34 -5.91
N ILE A 191 -26.01 -10.70 -6.61
CA ILE A 191 -27.03 -11.61 -6.10
C ILE A 191 -27.01 -12.87 -6.95
N LEU A 192 -26.78 -14.00 -6.31
CA LEU A 192 -26.71 -15.32 -6.91
C LEU A 192 -27.89 -16.15 -6.41
N PHE A 193 -28.83 -16.45 -7.30
CA PHE A 193 -29.88 -17.42 -7.00
C PHE A 193 -29.35 -18.83 -7.28
N VAL A 194 -29.50 -19.71 -6.29
CA VAL A 194 -29.08 -21.11 -6.40
C VAL A 194 -30.31 -21.98 -6.26
N ASP A 195 -30.81 -22.49 -7.39
CA ASP A 195 -31.98 -23.36 -7.43
C ASP A 195 -31.60 -24.78 -7.00
N GLY A 196 -32.31 -25.29 -5.99
CA GLY A 196 -32.19 -26.64 -5.47
C GLY A 196 -32.85 -27.72 -6.35
N GLY A 197 -33.26 -27.38 -7.57
CA GLY A 197 -33.98 -28.29 -8.48
C GLY A 197 -35.48 -28.15 -8.34
N SER A 198 -35.99 -26.91 -8.38
CA SER A 198 -37.43 -26.60 -8.32
C SER A 198 -38.22 -27.35 -9.40
N LYS A 199 -39.41 -27.78 -9.03
CA LYS A 199 -40.36 -28.54 -9.90
C LYS A 199 -41.54 -27.68 -10.35
N ASP A 200 -41.63 -26.47 -9.82
CA ASP A 200 -42.61 -25.46 -10.20
C ASP A 200 -42.04 -24.46 -11.22
N ARG A 201 -42.67 -23.31 -11.36
CA ARG A 201 -42.20 -22.27 -12.32
C ARG A 201 -41.14 -21.32 -11.75
N THR A 202 -40.58 -21.62 -10.56
CA THR A 202 -39.54 -20.78 -9.92
C THR A 202 -38.42 -20.41 -10.88
N CYS A 203 -37.85 -21.40 -11.60
CA CYS A 203 -36.74 -21.20 -12.52
C CYS A 203 -37.05 -20.36 -13.76
N LEU A 204 -38.30 -20.04 -14.02
CA LEU A 204 -38.74 -19.18 -15.12
C LEU A 204 -38.91 -17.70 -14.69
N LEU A 205 -38.76 -17.41 -13.40
CA LEU A 205 -39.14 -16.14 -12.79
C LEU A 205 -37.89 -15.33 -12.30
N TYR A 206 -36.68 -15.88 -12.42
CA TYR A 206 -35.45 -15.18 -12.01
C TYR A 206 -34.35 -15.19 -13.08
#